data_7700ebbba18addfa9e2a83a51616e5c6
#
_entry.id   7700ebbba18addfa9e2a83a51616e5c6
#
_cell.length_a   1.000
_cell.length_b   1.000
_cell.length_c   1.000
_cell.angle_alpha   90.00
_cell.angle_beta   90.00
_cell.angle_gamma   90.00
#
_symmetry.space_group_name_H-M   'P 1'
#
loop_
_entity.id
_entity.type
_entity.pdbx_description
1 polymer ?
#
loop_
_entity_poly.entity_id
_entity_poly.type
_entity_poly.pdbx_seq_one_letter_code
_entity_poly.pdbx_strand_id
1 'polypeptide(L)'
;IFQDIFKDNPSMVVNPDFLLNKCYRTDPRTLMGAHAIGMGLFENTLGLRLRWLEDDQWEACGYDIKREKGEKYIELYRKPLKRFEDIDMSKSDGVTIISSEKDKYLNTVLNTIEKIRENNPTVLPDDIGIIFMENSNDNFELASKVQLLIREKYNWKVNIGYETKEKVEGTLFISNRNNVKGLEFPFVICIMQNALTYNYSIRNSIYMMLTRSFLTSYLILPDTAKNINLLEEGIGFVNRKGFLKVEEPSDDEKRNLANAIINRGNLHKSLFQKAEEIMDEMGVVDKEHRDMIHQLIRVRFKNKENDENKLRKFIQANSGALE
;
A
#
# COMPACT_ATOMS: atom_id res chain seq x y z
N ILE A 1 8.27 5.30 22.93
CA ILE A 1 9.74 5.22 23.14
C ILE A 1 10.38 6.62 23.07
N PHE A 2 10.06 7.48 22.08
CA PHE A 2 10.64 8.83 22.02
C PHE A 2 10.06 9.79 23.08
N GLN A 3 8.79 9.73 23.39
CA GLN A 3 8.16 10.56 24.43
C GLN A 3 8.71 10.29 25.83
N ASP A 4 9.14 9.07 26.13
CA ASP A 4 9.65 8.70 27.45
C ASP A 4 11.09 9.18 27.68
N ILE A 5 11.89 9.29 26.61
CA ILE A 5 13.28 9.78 26.70
C ILE A 5 13.36 11.28 27.03
N PHE A 6 12.32 12.06 26.71
CA PHE A 6 12.32 13.52 26.88
C PHE A 6 11.47 14.02 28.06
N LYS A 7 10.72 13.12 28.72
CA LYS A 7 9.91 13.49 29.89
C LYS A 7 10.71 14.10 31.06
N ASP A 8 11.96 13.72 31.21
CA ASP A 8 12.83 14.14 32.31
C ASP A 8 13.67 15.38 32.01
N ASN A 9 13.50 16.06 30.87
CA ASN A 9 14.30 17.21 30.49
C ASN A 9 13.41 18.41 30.02
N PRO A 10 12.82 19.16 31.00
CA PRO A 10 11.86 20.24 30.69
C PRO A 10 12.47 21.45 29.93
N SER A 11 13.78 21.53 29.80
CA SER A 11 14.46 22.60 29.06
C SER A 11 14.62 22.34 27.56
N MET A 12 14.33 21.14 27.06
CA MET A 12 14.28 20.81 25.64
C MET A 12 12.83 20.82 25.17
N VAL A 13 12.30 21.96 24.75
CA VAL A 13 11.08 22.07 23.95
C VAL A 13 11.42 21.63 22.51
N VAL A 14 11.79 20.38 22.35
CA VAL A 14 11.80 19.74 21.04
C VAL A 14 10.50 18.98 20.94
N ASN A 15 9.61 19.42 20.05
CA ASN A 15 8.45 18.63 19.67
C ASN A 15 9.00 17.46 18.81
N PRO A 16 9.23 16.25 19.38
CA PRO A 16 9.97 15.19 18.70
C PRO A 16 9.15 14.49 17.63
N ASP A 17 7.85 14.73 17.59
CA ASP A 17 6.93 14.10 16.64
C ASP A 17 6.59 15.05 15.51
N PHE A 18 7.42 15.06 14.48
CA PHE A 18 7.08 15.73 13.23
C PHE A 18 6.29 14.77 12.34
N LEU A 19 4.96 14.87 12.42
CA LEU A 19 4.07 14.10 11.56
C LEU A 19 3.98 14.76 10.18
N LEU A 20 4.58 14.12 9.18
CA LEU A 20 4.40 14.47 7.77
C LEU A 20 3.03 13.95 7.29
N ASN A 21 1.99 14.73 7.52
CA ASN A 21 0.62 14.36 7.13
C ASN A 21 0.38 14.45 5.62
N LYS A 22 1.17 15.26 4.90
CA LYS A 22 1.02 15.50 3.47
C LYS A 22 2.07 14.76 2.66
N CYS A 23 1.65 14.05 1.63
CA CYS A 23 2.56 13.46 0.65
C CYS A 23 3.05 14.54 -0.31
N TYR A 24 4.36 14.79 -0.31
CA TYR A 24 5.02 15.79 -1.16
C TYR A 24 5.76 15.16 -2.36
N ARG A 25 5.66 13.86 -2.51
CA ARG A 25 6.48 13.08 -3.45
C ARG A 25 5.76 12.71 -4.72
N THR A 26 4.50 12.31 -4.60
CA THR A 26 3.71 11.67 -5.65
C THR A 26 2.79 12.69 -6.33
N ASP A 27 2.64 12.58 -7.65
CA ASP A 27 1.64 13.35 -8.42
C ASP A 27 0.26 13.28 -7.73
N PRO A 28 -0.46 14.41 -7.62
CA PRO A 28 -1.76 14.45 -6.94
C PRO A 28 -2.77 13.42 -7.46
N ARG A 29 -2.84 13.18 -8.78
CA ARG A 29 -3.77 12.21 -9.38
C ARG A 29 -3.36 10.77 -9.07
N THR A 30 -2.06 10.48 -9.12
CA THR A 30 -1.53 9.17 -8.72
C THR A 30 -1.87 8.88 -7.26
N LEU A 31 -1.70 9.88 -6.38
CA LEU A 31 -2.01 9.73 -4.97
C LEU A 31 -3.52 9.59 -4.71
N MET A 32 -4.35 10.38 -5.40
CA MET A 32 -5.82 10.25 -5.34
C MET A 32 -6.27 8.87 -5.80
N GLY A 33 -5.74 8.38 -6.92
CA GLY A 33 -6.02 7.03 -7.42
C GLY A 33 -5.59 5.94 -6.44
N ALA A 34 -4.40 6.08 -5.86
CA ALA A 34 -3.90 5.14 -4.86
C ALA A 34 -4.76 5.11 -3.59
N HIS A 35 -5.22 6.28 -3.09
CA HIS A 35 -6.18 6.36 -1.99
C HIS A 35 -7.52 5.71 -2.34
N ALA A 36 -8.06 6.04 -3.51
CA ALA A 36 -9.36 5.50 -3.93
C ALA A 36 -9.35 3.97 -4.04
N ILE A 37 -8.32 3.40 -4.67
CA ILE A 37 -8.17 1.94 -4.79
C ILE A 37 -7.86 1.32 -3.42
N GLY A 38 -6.95 1.90 -2.66
CA GLY A 38 -6.53 1.38 -1.35
C GLY A 38 -7.67 1.37 -0.32
N MET A 39 -8.54 2.36 -0.34
CA MET A 39 -9.69 2.49 0.56
C MET A 39 -10.98 1.86 -0.01
N GLY A 40 -11.01 1.48 -1.29
CA GLY A 40 -12.20 0.94 -1.96
C GLY A 40 -13.29 1.99 -2.20
N LEU A 41 -12.91 3.24 -2.49
CA LEU A 41 -13.87 4.35 -2.56
C LEU A 41 -14.82 4.26 -3.75
N PHE A 42 -14.41 3.65 -4.87
CA PHE A 42 -15.24 3.47 -6.06
C PHE A 42 -16.13 2.22 -6.00
N GLU A 43 -15.89 1.34 -5.05
CA GLU A 43 -16.45 -0.02 -5.02
C GLU A 43 -17.52 -0.18 -3.95
N ASN A 44 -18.18 0.93 -3.59
CA ASN A 44 -19.23 0.95 -2.58
C ASN A 44 -20.37 -0.03 -2.92
N THR A 45 -20.82 -0.05 -4.17
CA THR A 45 -21.89 -0.94 -4.63
C THR A 45 -21.57 -2.42 -4.53
N LEU A 46 -20.29 -2.77 -4.45
CA LEU A 46 -19.80 -4.15 -4.25
C LEU A 46 -19.52 -4.47 -2.77
N GLY A 47 -19.77 -3.51 -1.86
CA GLY A 47 -19.43 -3.67 -0.44
C GLY A 47 -17.93 -3.80 -0.18
N LEU A 48 -17.08 -3.29 -1.08
CA LEU A 48 -15.63 -3.40 -0.99
C LEU A 48 -14.95 -2.17 -0.39
N ARG A 49 -15.72 -1.19 0.10
CA ARG A 49 -15.17 -0.06 0.85
C ARG A 49 -14.55 -0.55 2.17
N LEU A 50 -13.30 -0.21 2.37
CA LEU A 50 -12.53 -0.65 3.54
C LEU A 50 -12.32 0.44 4.57
N ARG A 51 -12.24 1.68 4.12
CA ARG A 51 -11.92 2.82 4.98
C ARG A 51 -12.59 4.08 4.47
N TRP A 52 -13.00 4.90 5.41
CA TRP A 52 -13.40 6.27 5.20
C TRP A 52 -12.62 7.16 6.16
N LEU A 53 -12.25 8.35 5.73
CA LEU A 53 -11.63 9.36 6.57
C LEU A 53 -12.67 10.42 6.93
N GLU A 54 -12.63 10.92 8.14
CA GLU A 54 -13.40 12.08 8.55
C GLU A 54 -12.80 13.36 7.93
N ASP A 55 -13.53 14.45 7.97
CA ASP A 55 -13.16 15.70 7.28
C ASP A 55 -11.79 16.21 7.71
N ASP A 56 -11.54 16.26 9.02
CA ASP A 56 -10.26 16.65 9.59
C ASP A 56 -9.09 15.75 9.13
N GLN A 57 -9.36 14.47 8.94
CA GLN A 57 -8.37 13.51 8.44
C GLN A 57 -8.12 13.70 6.94
N TRP A 58 -9.16 13.97 6.14
CA TRP A 58 -8.99 14.32 4.73
C TRP A 58 -8.17 15.60 4.56
N GLU A 59 -8.49 16.64 5.33
CA GLU A 59 -7.75 17.91 5.33
C GLU A 59 -6.30 17.72 5.77
N ALA A 60 -6.06 16.92 6.82
CA ALA A 60 -4.73 16.57 7.28
C ALA A 60 -3.91 15.83 6.20
N CYS A 61 -4.57 14.99 5.40
CA CYS A 61 -3.95 14.34 4.24
C CYS A 61 -3.75 15.31 3.05
N GLY A 62 -4.22 16.54 3.14
CA GLY A 62 -4.05 17.60 2.13
C GLY A 62 -5.13 17.64 1.06
N TYR A 63 -6.35 17.23 1.41
CA TYR A 63 -7.52 17.38 0.55
C TYR A 63 -8.36 18.59 0.96
N ASP A 64 -8.90 19.27 -0.04
CA ASP A 64 -9.99 20.23 0.11
C ASP A 64 -11.30 19.49 -0.21
N ILE A 65 -12.30 19.61 0.66
CA ILE A 65 -13.58 18.89 0.55
C ILE A 65 -14.66 19.83 0.04
N LYS A 66 -15.43 19.39 -0.96
CA LYS A 66 -16.63 20.10 -1.40
C LYS A 66 -17.85 19.18 -1.33
N ARG A 67 -18.96 19.72 -0.83
CA ARG A 67 -20.26 19.08 -0.79
C ARG A 67 -21.31 20.00 -1.41
N GLU A 68 -22.09 19.46 -2.31
CA GLU A 68 -23.28 20.15 -2.81
C GLU A 68 -24.48 19.76 -1.95
N LYS A 69 -25.29 20.74 -1.61
CA LYS A 69 -26.45 20.54 -0.71
C LYS A 69 -27.46 19.58 -1.35
N GLY A 70 -27.72 18.48 -0.67
CA GLY A 70 -28.66 17.45 -1.12
C GLY A 70 -28.03 16.34 -1.99
N GLU A 71 -26.75 16.46 -2.35
CA GLU A 71 -26.01 15.41 -3.04
C GLU A 71 -25.42 14.40 -2.05
N LYS A 72 -25.42 13.12 -2.46
CA LYS A 72 -24.80 12.05 -1.69
C LYS A 72 -23.29 11.87 -2.00
N TYR A 73 -22.78 12.63 -2.96
CA TYR A 73 -21.39 12.59 -3.37
C TYR A 73 -20.62 13.76 -2.78
N ILE A 74 -19.37 13.49 -2.41
CA ILE A 74 -18.41 14.53 -2.08
C ILE A 74 -17.34 14.60 -3.15
N GLU A 75 -16.76 15.77 -3.30
CA GLU A 75 -15.62 16.02 -4.16
C GLU A 75 -14.39 16.31 -3.31
N LEU A 76 -13.33 15.57 -3.56
CA LEU A 76 -12.05 15.66 -2.85
C LEU A 76 -10.99 16.19 -3.81
N TYR A 77 -10.56 17.40 -3.59
CA TYR A 77 -9.56 18.11 -4.39
C TYR A 77 -8.20 18.05 -3.70
N ARG A 78 -7.16 17.88 -4.50
CA ARG A 78 -5.79 17.97 -4.00
C ARG A 78 -5.02 18.99 -4.83
N LYS A 79 -4.54 20.06 -4.19
CA LYS A 79 -3.71 21.05 -4.87
C LYS A 79 -2.39 20.42 -5.30
N PRO A 80 -1.95 20.64 -6.55
CA PRO A 80 -0.63 20.24 -6.96
C PRO A 80 0.42 20.93 -6.08
N LEU A 81 1.47 20.21 -5.78
CA LEU A 81 2.63 20.81 -5.13
C LEU A 81 3.45 21.55 -6.18
N LYS A 82 4.19 22.58 -5.77
CA LYS A 82 5.04 23.41 -6.64
C LYS A 82 5.90 22.58 -7.61
N ARG A 83 6.37 21.42 -7.19
CA ARG A 83 7.13 20.47 -8.02
C ARG A 83 6.35 19.95 -9.24
N PHE A 84 5.02 19.94 -9.19
CA PHE A 84 4.15 19.40 -10.23
C PHE A 84 3.32 20.46 -10.95
N GLU A 85 3.50 21.76 -10.61
CA GLU A 85 2.75 22.87 -11.24
C GLU A 85 3.05 22.99 -12.73
N ASP A 86 4.29 22.69 -13.14
CA ASP A 86 4.74 22.77 -14.54
C ASP A 86 4.45 21.49 -15.36
N ILE A 87 3.92 20.44 -14.73
CA ILE A 87 3.58 19.22 -15.46
C ILE A 87 2.26 19.43 -16.20
N ASP A 88 2.31 19.24 -17.52
CA ASP A 88 1.12 19.26 -18.35
C ASP A 88 0.24 18.03 -18.05
N MET A 89 -0.71 18.25 -17.15
CA MET A 89 -1.64 17.23 -16.65
C MET A 89 -2.52 16.63 -17.75
N SER A 90 -2.60 17.25 -18.93
CA SER A 90 -3.35 16.72 -20.08
C SER A 90 -2.59 15.60 -20.82
N LYS A 91 -1.29 15.50 -20.63
CA LYS A 91 -0.41 14.58 -21.38
C LYS A 91 -0.08 13.28 -20.64
N SER A 92 -0.41 13.16 -19.37
CA SER A 92 -0.13 11.97 -18.59
C SER A 92 -1.27 11.63 -17.64
N ASP A 93 -1.57 10.36 -17.50
CA ASP A 93 -2.46 9.85 -16.46
C ASP A 93 -1.71 9.71 -15.13
N GLY A 94 -2.40 9.90 -14.00
CA GLY A 94 -1.83 9.59 -12.68
C GLY A 94 -1.77 8.08 -12.46
N VAL A 95 -2.91 7.40 -12.61
CA VAL A 95 -3.01 5.94 -12.57
C VAL A 95 -3.70 5.46 -13.85
N THR A 96 -3.23 4.36 -14.41
CA THR A 96 -3.89 3.66 -15.53
C THR A 96 -4.21 2.23 -15.10
N ILE A 97 -5.48 1.84 -15.19
CA ILE A 97 -5.91 0.45 -14.99
C ILE A 97 -5.78 -0.29 -16.31
N ILE A 98 -5.24 -1.50 -16.28
CA ILE A 98 -5.08 -2.35 -17.47
C ILE A 98 -5.62 -3.74 -17.15
N SER A 99 -6.58 -4.19 -17.94
CA SER A 99 -7.09 -5.56 -17.91
C SER A 99 -6.16 -6.50 -18.67
N SER A 100 -5.90 -7.69 -18.14
CA SER A 100 -5.09 -8.71 -18.82
C SER A 100 -5.61 -10.11 -18.59
N GLU A 101 -5.72 -10.89 -19.66
CA GLU A 101 -5.91 -12.33 -19.57
C GLU A 101 -4.64 -12.98 -18.99
N LYS A 102 -4.82 -14.12 -18.30
CA LYS A 102 -3.74 -14.78 -17.56
C LYS A 102 -2.50 -15.10 -18.41
N ASP A 103 -2.70 -15.54 -19.64
CA ASP A 103 -1.64 -15.91 -20.59
C ASP A 103 -1.04 -14.71 -21.33
N LYS A 104 -1.62 -13.51 -21.20
CA LYS A 104 -1.20 -12.29 -21.91
C LYS A 104 -0.42 -11.31 -21.06
N TYR A 105 -0.20 -11.59 -19.75
CA TYR A 105 0.52 -10.66 -18.87
C TYR A 105 1.88 -10.22 -19.42
N LEU A 106 2.64 -11.12 -20.01
CA LEU A 106 3.93 -10.78 -20.61
C LEU A 106 3.79 -9.71 -21.69
N ASN A 107 2.86 -9.90 -22.62
CA ASN A 107 2.61 -8.94 -23.69
C ASN A 107 2.06 -7.62 -23.15
N THR A 108 1.18 -7.68 -22.14
CA THR A 108 0.62 -6.50 -21.49
C THR A 108 1.71 -5.65 -20.83
N VAL A 109 2.66 -6.28 -20.14
CA VAL A 109 3.82 -5.58 -19.53
C VAL A 109 4.68 -4.92 -20.61
N LEU A 110 5.03 -5.66 -21.67
CA LEU A 110 5.86 -5.13 -22.75
C LEU A 110 5.18 -3.98 -23.49
N ASN A 111 3.88 -4.09 -23.78
CA ASN A 111 3.10 -3.01 -24.39
C ASN A 111 3.00 -1.78 -23.48
N THR A 112 2.94 -1.99 -22.17
CA THR A 112 2.95 -0.88 -21.20
C THR A 112 4.29 -0.16 -21.22
N ILE A 113 5.41 -0.89 -21.27
CA ILE A 113 6.75 -0.30 -21.39
C ILE A 113 6.87 0.47 -22.70
N GLU A 114 6.37 -0.09 -23.82
CA GLU A 114 6.39 0.58 -25.12
C GLU A 114 5.61 1.91 -25.05
N LYS A 115 4.39 1.89 -24.51
CA LYS A 115 3.57 3.09 -24.30
C LYS A 115 4.28 4.15 -23.44
N ILE A 116 4.99 3.73 -22.39
CA ILE A 116 5.80 4.67 -21.58
C ILE A 116 6.87 5.31 -22.44
N ARG A 117 7.59 4.54 -23.25
CA ARG A 117 8.68 5.02 -24.12
C ARG A 117 8.19 5.93 -25.25
N GLU A 118 7.06 5.60 -25.87
CA GLU A 118 6.44 6.42 -26.91
C GLU A 118 6.02 7.78 -26.38
N ASN A 119 5.40 7.80 -25.20
CA ASN A 119 4.95 9.04 -24.57
C ASN A 119 6.09 9.83 -23.90
N ASN A 120 7.21 9.17 -23.60
CA ASN A 120 8.36 9.77 -22.90
C ASN A 120 9.67 9.34 -23.59
N PRO A 121 10.06 9.99 -24.72
CA PRO A 121 11.21 9.55 -25.51
C PRO A 121 12.55 9.57 -24.77
N THR A 122 12.64 10.30 -23.67
CA THR A 122 13.86 10.41 -22.84
C THR A 122 13.90 9.45 -21.68
N VAL A 123 12.90 8.54 -21.56
CA VAL A 123 12.83 7.59 -20.46
C VAL A 123 14.02 6.63 -20.48
N LEU A 124 14.63 6.43 -19.33
CA LEU A 124 15.75 5.53 -19.12
C LEU A 124 15.27 4.22 -18.42
N PRO A 125 16.05 3.13 -18.48
CA PRO A 125 15.69 1.87 -17.83
C PRO A 125 15.37 2.03 -16.33
N ASP A 126 16.13 2.82 -15.60
CA ASP A 126 15.98 3.05 -14.16
C ASP A 126 14.84 4.00 -13.78
N ASP A 127 14.15 4.58 -14.76
CA ASP A 127 12.92 5.32 -14.56
C ASP A 127 11.70 4.38 -14.37
N ILE A 128 11.83 3.08 -14.66
CA ILE A 128 10.72 2.12 -14.63
C ILE A 128 10.95 1.07 -13.54
N GLY A 129 9.96 0.95 -12.65
CA GLY A 129 9.85 -0.14 -11.68
C GLY A 129 8.68 -1.07 -12.00
N ILE A 130 8.95 -2.38 -12.09
CA ILE A 130 7.91 -3.42 -12.22
C ILE A 130 7.78 -4.11 -10.88
N ILE A 131 6.58 -4.08 -10.31
CA ILE A 131 6.33 -4.57 -8.96
C ILE A 131 5.21 -5.60 -8.97
N PHE A 132 5.53 -6.83 -8.56
CA PHE A 132 4.56 -7.90 -8.38
C PHE A 132 3.91 -7.84 -7.00
N MET A 133 2.58 -7.99 -6.95
CA MET A 133 1.84 -8.06 -5.70
C MET A 133 2.13 -9.35 -4.96
N GLU A 134 2.06 -10.47 -5.65
CA GLU A 134 2.19 -11.80 -5.08
C GLU A 134 3.64 -12.29 -5.18
N ASN A 135 3.99 -13.20 -4.29
CA ASN A 135 5.27 -13.90 -4.26
C ASN A 135 5.02 -15.35 -4.67
N SER A 136 4.92 -15.59 -5.98
CA SER A 136 4.59 -16.90 -6.54
C SER A 136 5.62 -17.34 -7.61
N ASN A 137 5.68 -18.62 -7.88
CA ASN A 137 6.54 -19.15 -8.94
C ASN A 137 6.16 -18.59 -10.31
N ASP A 138 4.84 -18.40 -10.58
CA ASP A 138 4.35 -17.80 -11.82
C ASP A 138 4.90 -16.38 -12.00
N ASN A 139 5.01 -15.59 -10.92
CA ASN A 139 5.57 -14.25 -10.96
C ASN A 139 7.08 -14.26 -11.17
N PHE A 140 7.81 -15.20 -10.60
CA PHE A 140 9.26 -15.36 -10.85
C PHE A 140 9.52 -15.76 -12.32
N GLU A 141 8.71 -16.67 -12.87
CA GLU A 141 8.81 -17.06 -14.27
C GLU A 141 8.46 -15.88 -15.20
N LEU A 142 7.40 -15.14 -14.91
CA LEU A 142 7.03 -13.94 -15.66
C LEU A 142 8.14 -12.89 -15.60
N ALA A 143 8.71 -12.62 -14.42
CA ALA A 143 9.82 -11.68 -14.25
C ALA A 143 11.04 -12.07 -15.10
N SER A 144 11.39 -13.35 -15.14
CA SER A 144 12.49 -13.87 -15.96
C SER A 144 12.23 -13.70 -17.45
N LYS A 145 11.00 -13.97 -17.91
CA LYS A 145 10.59 -13.77 -19.31
C LYS A 145 10.63 -12.29 -19.69
N VAL A 146 10.12 -11.42 -18.81
CA VAL A 146 10.16 -9.95 -19.01
C VAL A 146 11.61 -9.47 -19.09
N GLN A 147 12.48 -9.93 -18.19
CA GLN A 147 13.91 -9.59 -18.23
C GLN A 147 14.57 -9.95 -19.55
N LEU A 148 14.32 -11.18 -20.05
CA LEU A 148 14.88 -11.65 -21.30
C LEU A 148 14.45 -10.77 -22.49
N LEU A 149 13.14 -10.54 -22.63
CA LEU A 149 12.60 -9.78 -23.75
C LEU A 149 12.96 -8.29 -23.71
N ILE A 150 13.09 -7.69 -22.53
CA ILE A 150 13.57 -6.31 -22.39
C ILE A 150 15.02 -6.20 -22.87
N ARG A 151 15.86 -7.16 -22.52
CA ARG A 151 17.25 -7.20 -22.99
C ARG A 151 17.32 -7.36 -24.50
N GLU A 152 16.55 -8.27 -25.06
CA GLU A 152 16.51 -8.51 -26.52
C GLU A 152 15.96 -7.34 -27.30
N LYS A 153 14.82 -6.77 -26.86
CA LYS A 153 14.10 -5.75 -27.61
C LYS A 153 14.71 -4.35 -27.49
N TYR A 154 15.21 -3.99 -26.28
CA TYR A 154 15.66 -2.63 -25.98
C TYR A 154 17.14 -2.54 -25.65
N ASN A 155 17.85 -3.65 -25.55
CA ASN A 155 19.22 -3.73 -25.04
C ASN A 155 19.37 -3.09 -23.64
N TRP A 156 18.29 -3.11 -22.83
CA TRP A 156 18.30 -2.59 -21.49
C TRP A 156 18.77 -3.65 -20.48
N LYS A 157 19.55 -3.22 -19.51
CA LYS A 157 19.87 -4.06 -18.35
C LYS A 157 18.70 -4.10 -17.40
N VAL A 158 18.48 -5.23 -16.77
CA VAL A 158 17.41 -5.44 -15.78
C VAL A 158 18.02 -5.91 -14.47
N ASN A 159 17.58 -5.27 -13.39
CA ASN A 159 17.92 -5.65 -12.02
C ASN A 159 16.73 -6.38 -11.37
N ILE A 160 16.96 -7.59 -10.91
CA ILE A 160 15.99 -8.38 -10.16
C ILE A 160 16.14 -8.06 -8.67
N GLY A 161 15.34 -7.16 -8.15
CA GLY A 161 15.48 -6.60 -6.81
C GLY A 161 15.22 -7.56 -5.64
N TYR A 162 14.59 -8.72 -5.85
CA TYR A 162 14.48 -9.74 -4.81
C TYR A 162 15.77 -10.58 -4.66
N GLU A 163 16.67 -10.53 -5.65
CA GLU A 163 18.00 -11.14 -5.61
C GLU A 163 19.03 -10.16 -5.04
N THR A 164 19.06 -8.93 -5.57
CA THR A 164 20.07 -7.92 -5.22
C THR A 164 19.72 -7.14 -3.95
N LYS A 165 18.40 -7.00 -3.64
CA LYS A 165 17.83 -6.15 -2.58
C LYS A 165 18.17 -4.66 -2.69
N GLU A 166 18.70 -4.23 -3.82
CA GLU A 166 19.12 -2.86 -4.09
C GLU A 166 18.62 -2.39 -5.47
N LYS A 167 18.48 -1.08 -5.65
CA LYS A 167 18.27 -0.47 -6.95
C LYS A 167 19.63 -0.21 -7.58
N VAL A 168 19.88 -0.78 -8.76
CA VAL A 168 21.09 -0.58 -9.54
C VAL A 168 20.86 0.49 -10.60
N GLU A 169 21.67 1.53 -10.62
CA GLU A 169 21.58 2.64 -11.56
C GLU A 169 21.68 2.16 -13.02
N GLY A 170 20.94 2.79 -13.92
CA GLY A 170 20.91 2.45 -15.35
C GLY A 170 20.26 1.10 -15.67
N THR A 171 19.49 0.52 -14.73
CA THR A 171 18.81 -0.75 -14.94
C THR A 171 17.32 -0.65 -14.64
N LEU A 172 16.50 -1.30 -15.47
CA LEU A 172 15.08 -1.47 -15.16
C LEU A 172 14.93 -2.39 -13.92
N PHE A 173 14.14 -1.95 -12.97
CA PHE A 173 13.96 -2.67 -11.71
C PHE A 173 12.73 -3.59 -11.76
N ILE A 174 12.91 -4.86 -11.43
CA ILE A 174 11.82 -5.83 -11.27
C ILE A 174 11.89 -6.41 -9.87
N SER A 175 10.78 -6.36 -9.11
CA SER A 175 10.74 -6.99 -7.80
C SER A 175 9.31 -7.26 -7.33
N ASN A 176 9.16 -7.71 -6.09
CA ASN A 176 7.87 -7.85 -5.42
C ASN A 176 7.62 -6.71 -4.41
N ARG A 177 6.38 -6.63 -3.91
CA ARG A 177 5.96 -5.60 -2.96
C ARG A 177 6.82 -5.48 -1.69
N ASN A 178 7.49 -6.55 -1.27
CA ASN A 178 8.24 -6.57 -0.02
C ASN A 178 9.59 -5.84 -0.13
N ASN A 179 10.14 -5.76 -1.33
CA ASN A 179 11.49 -5.23 -1.58
C ASN A 179 11.50 -3.82 -2.21
N VAL A 180 10.35 -3.13 -2.25
CA VAL A 180 10.23 -1.79 -2.87
C VAL A 180 10.07 -0.66 -1.85
N LYS A 181 10.08 -0.99 -0.56
CA LYS A 181 9.97 0.03 0.49
C LYS A 181 11.17 0.99 0.43
N GLY A 182 10.90 2.28 0.33
CA GLY A 182 11.93 3.33 0.22
C GLY A 182 12.37 3.63 -1.20
N LEU A 183 12.07 2.78 -2.19
CA LEU A 183 12.39 3.06 -3.59
C LEU A 183 11.34 3.96 -4.25
N GLU A 184 11.78 4.69 -5.30
CA GLU A 184 10.95 5.60 -6.07
C GLU A 184 11.32 5.55 -7.55
N PHE A 185 10.30 5.70 -8.41
CA PHE A 185 10.46 5.68 -9.86
C PHE A 185 9.54 6.73 -10.50
N PRO A 186 9.89 7.31 -11.64
CA PRO A 186 8.95 8.08 -12.45
C PRO A 186 7.71 7.25 -12.83
N PHE A 187 7.93 6.02 -13.27
CA PHE A 187 6.88 5.10 -13.75
C PHE A 187 6.92 3.79 -12.99
N VAL A 188 5.75 3.32 -12.55
CA VAL A 188 5.63 2.02 -11.89
C VAL A 188 4.58 1.18 -12.58
N ILE A 189 4.92 -0.08 -12.86
CA ILE A 189 4.00 -1.10 -13.38
C ILE A 189 3.73 -2.08 -12.25
N CYS A 190 2.56 -1.99 -11.64
CA CYS A 190 2.09 -2.89 -10.60
C CYS A 190 1.34 -4.06 -11.24
N ILE A 191 1.73 -5.28 -10.92
CA ILE A 191 1.13 -6.50 -11.49
C ILE A 191 0.44 -7.29 -10.39
N MET A 192 -0.85 -7.56 -10.58
CA MET A 192 -1.64 -8.47 -9.77
C MET A 192 -2.21 -9.57 -10.63
N GLN A 193 -2.00 -10.82 -10.24
CA GLN A 193 -2.59 -11.98 -10.92
C GLN A 193 -3.91 -12.42 -10.27
N ASN A 194 -4.20 -11.94 -9.06
CA ASN A 194 -5.44 -12.17 -8.36
C ASN A 194 -6.32 -10.92 -8.37
N ALA A 195 -7.63 -11.12 -8.37
CA ALA A 195 -8.59 -10.02 -8.32
C ALA A 195 -8.45 -9.22 -7.02
N LEU A 196 -8.73 -7.93 -7.11
CA LEU A 196 -8.84 -7.06 -5.94
C LEU A 196 -9.98 -7.51 -5.06
N THR A 197 -9.66 -7.93 -3.85
CA THR A 197 -10.62 -8.40 -2.86
C THR A 197 -10.81 -7.43 -1.72
N TYR A 198 -11.82 -7.67 -0.90
CA TYR A 198 -12.03 -7.02 0.39
C TYR A 198 -10.98 -7.54 1.39
N ASN A 199 -9.72 -7.09 1.21
CA ASN A 199 -8.61 -7.46 2.08
C ASN A 199 -7.73 -6.22 2.35
N TYR A 200 -7.71 -5.80 3.60
CA TYR A 200 -6.98 -4.61 4.05
C TYR A 200 -5.48 -4.68 3.73
N SER A 201 -4.85 -5.84 3.94
CA SER A 201 -3.42 -6.03 3.65
C SER A 201 -3.11 -5.91 2.16
N ILE A 202 -3.98 -6.49 1.31
CA ILE A 202 -3.84 -6.38 -0.15
C ILE A 202 -4.02 -4.93 -0.58
N ARG A 203 -5.06 -4.25 -0.11
CA ARG A 203 -5.36 -2.86 -0.47
C ARG A 203 -4.27 -1.89 -0.02
N ASN A 204 -3.74 -2.06 1.19
CA ASN A 204 -2.59 -1.28 1.67
C ASN A 204 -1.34 -1.54 0.83
N SER A 205 -1.12 -2.78 0.40
CA SER A 205 0.02 -3.11 -0.46
C SER A 205 -0.10 -2.45 -1.83
N ILE A 206 -1.31 -2.41 -2.42
CA ILE A 206 -1.55 -1.71 -3.68
C ILE A 206 -1.30 -0.21 -3.53
N TYR A 207 -1.86 0.41 -2.49
CA TYR A 207 -1.57 1.81 -2.17
C TYR A 207 -0.05 2.05 -2.09
N MET A 208 0.66 1.21 -1.36
CA MET A 208 2.11 1.32 -1.20
C MET A 208 2.84 1.15 -2.53
N MET A 209 2.43 0.22 -3.39
CA MET A 209 3.04 -0.02 -4.71
C MET A 209 2.79 1.16 -5.66
N LEU A 210 1.55 1.62 -5.79
CA LEU A 210 1.19 2.75 -6.64
C LEU A 210 1.92 4.03 -6.23
N THR A 211 2.08 4.27 -4.93
CA THR A 211 2.82 5.44 -4.41
C THR A 211 4.33 5.32 -4.49
N ARG A 212 4.89 4.28 -5.11
CA ARG A 212 6.31 4.24 -5.52
C ARG A 212 6.57 5.06 -6.76
N SER A 213 5.53 5.39 -7.52
CA SER A 213 5.65 6.34 -8.63
C SER A 213 5.50 7.77 -8.13
N PHE A 214 6.30 8.67 -8.70
CA PHE A 214 6.07 10.08 -8.53
C PHE A 214 5.39 10.74 -9.74
N LEU A 215 5.29 10.06 -10.89
CA LEU A 215 4.52 10.51 -12.07
C LEU A 215 3.31 9.60 -12.32
N THR A 216 3.51 8.47 -12.99
CA THR A 216 2.43 7.60 -13.44
C THR A 216 2.57 6.17 -12.91
N SER A 217 1.48 5.61 -12.43
CA SER A 217 1.38 4.20 -12.06
C SER A 217 0.43 3.45 -12.97
N TYR A 218 0.86 2.29 -13.45
CA TYR A 218 0.05 1.34 -14.19
C TYR A 218 -0.31 0.17 -13.27
N LEU A 219 -1.59 -0.16 -13.18
CA LEU A 219 -2.07 -1.31 -12.41
C LEU A 219 -2.66 -2.34 -13.35
N ILE A 220 -1.95 -3.45 -13.54
CA ILE A 220 -2.39 -4.57 -14.36
C ILE A 220 -3.15 -5.55 -13.47
N LEU A 221 -4.40 -5.80 -13.82
CA LEU A 221 -5.33 -6.68 -13.12
C LEU A 221 -5.81 -7.81 -14.04
N PRO A 222 -6.22 -8.96 -13.48
CA PRO A 222 -6.86 -10.01 -14.28
C PRO A 222 -8.19 -9.49 -14.85
N ASP A 223 -8.49 -9.86 -16.08
CA ASP A 223 -9.75 -9.55 -16.80
C ASP A 223 -10.99 -10.09 -16.09
N THR A 224 -10.81 -11.11 -15.25
CA THR A 224 -11.86 -11.70 -14.41
C THR A 224 -12.20 -10.86 -13.16
N ALA A 225 -11.51 -9.75 -12.93
CA ALA A 225 -11.77 -8.88 -11.77
C ALA A 225 -13.14 -8.18 -11.92
N LYS A 226 -14.10 -8.53 -11.07
CA LYS A 226 -15.48 -8.01 -11.10
C LYS A 226 -15.59 -6.50 -10.91
N ASN A 227 -14.58 -5.88 -10.32
CA ASN A 227 -14.53 -4.46 -9.97
C ASN A 227 -13.75 -3.61 -10.98
N ILE A 228 -13.25 -4.22 -12.07
CA ILE A 228 -12.36 -3.53 -13.01
C ILE A 228 -13.03 -2.32 -13.66
N ASN A 229 -14.28 -2.47 -14.11
CA ASN A 229 -15.02 -1.38 -14.75
C ASN A 229 -15.22 -0.17 -13.81
N LEU A 230 -15.51 -0.44 -12.52
CA LEU A 230 -15.67 0.63 -11.52
C LEU A 230 -14.35 1.36 -11.27
N LEU A 231 -13.25 0.62 -11.27
CA LEU A 231 -11.92 1.21 -11.12
C LEU A 231 -11.52 2.02 -12.35
N GLU A 232 -11.75 1.50 -13.55
CA GLU A 232 -11.45 2.20 -14.80
C GLU A 232 -12.26 3.49 -14.92
N GLU A 233 -13.55 3.45 -14.62
CA GLU A 233 -14.42 4.62 -14.64
C GLU A 233 -13.98 5.68 -13.61
N GLY A 234 -13.80 5.27 -12.36
CA GLY A 234 -13.41 6.16 -11.26
C GLY A 234 -12.02 6.78 -11.48
N ILE A 235 -11.04 5.99 -11.85
CA ILE A 235 -9.68 6.45 -12.15
C ILE A 235 -9.67 7.33 -13.41
N GLY A 236 -10.38 6.93 -14.46
CA GLY A 236 -10.53 7.74 -15.67
C GLY A 236 -11.17 9.11 -15.38
N PHE A 237 -12.11 9.17 -14.43
CA PHE A 237 -12.67 10.43 -13.98
C PHE A 237 -11.61 11.30 -13.28
N VAL A 238 -10.82 10.73 -12.38
CA VAL A 238 -9.72 11.44 -11.68
C VAL A 238 -8.71 11.99 -12.68
N ASN A 239 -8.31 11.19 -13.66
CA ASN A 239 -7.35 11.61 -14.68
C ASN A 239 -7.87 12.79 -15.51
N ARG A 240 -9.16 12.76 -15.89
CA ARG A 240 -9.78 13.82 -16.72
C ARG A 240 -10.13 15.08 -15.93
N LYS A 241 -10.57 14.94 -14.69
CA LYS A 241 -11.13 16.03 -13.88
C LYS A 241 -10.19 16.59 -12.82
N GLY A 242 -9.20 15.81 -12.39
CA GLY A 242 -8.21 16.22 -11.39
C GLY A 242 -8.72 16.20 -9.94
N PHE A 243 -9.86 15.54 -9.66
CA PHE A 243 -10.39 15.35 -8.31
C PHE A 243 -11.13 14.01 -8.19
N LEU A 244 -11.31 13.55 -6.95
CA LEU A 244 -12.14 12.40 -6.64
C LEU A 244 -13.59 12.84 -6.45
N LYS A 245 -14.54 12.12 -7.07
CA LYS A 245 -15.97 12.22 -6.77
C LYS A 245 -16.46 10.87 -6.27
N VAL A 246 -16.81 10.81 -4.98
CA VAL A 246 -17.13 9.56 -4.29
C VAL A 246 -18.39 9.70 -3.44
N GLU A 247 -19.13 8.62 -3.32
CA GLU A 247 -20.32 8.58 -2.47
C GLU A 247 -19.91 8.64 -0.99
N GLU A 248 -20.46 9.61 -0.25
CA GLU A 248 -20.24 9.70 1.18
C GLU A 248 -21.00 8.58 1.90
N PRO A 249 -20.36 7.80 2.78
CA PRO A 249 -21.06 6.77 3.52
C PRO A 249 -22.03 7.37 4.53
N SER A 250 -23.09 6.63 4.82
CA SER A 250 -23.99 6.99 5.92
C SER A 250 -23.25 6.93 7.28
N ASP A 251 -23.80 7.60 8.29
CA ASP A 251 -23.19 7.58 9.63
C ASP A 251 -23.09 6.17 10.22
N ASP A 252 -24.03 5.29 9.89
CA ASP A 252 -23.97 3.88 10.30
C ASP A 252 -22.84 3.14 9.58
N GLU A 253 -22.65 3.39 8.30
CA GLU A 253 -21.54 2.82 7.53
C GLU A 253 -20.19 3.33 8.05
N LYS A 254 -20.05 4.64 8.33
CA LYS A 254 -18.84 5.23 8.93
C LYS A 254 -18.49 4.55 10.25
N ARG A 255 -19.48 4.38 11.14
CA ARG A 255 -19.30 3.67 12.41
C ARG A 255 -18.87 2.21 12.22
N ASN A 256 -19.47 1.51 11.27
CA ASN A 256 -19.10 0.12 10.96
C ASN A 256 -17.67 0.00 10.41
N LEU A 257 -17.27 0.92 9.53
CA LEU A 257 -15.89 0.98 9.00
C LEU A 257 -14.87 1.26 10.11
N ALA A 258 -15.16 2.21 11.00
CA ALA A 258 -14.30 2.53 12.14
C ALA A 258 -14.16 1.33 13.10
N ASN A 259 -15.26 0.67 13.45
CA ASN A 259 -15.25 -0.51 14.29
C ASN A 259 -14.50 -1.69 13.65
N ALA A 260 -14.63 -1.86 12.33
CA ALA A 260 -13.90 -2.90 11.59
C ALA A 260 -12.38 -2.66 11.62
N ILE A 261 -11.92 -1.40 11.61
CA ILE A 261 -10.50 -1.06 11.75
C ILE A 261 -9.99 -1.39 13.14
N ILE A 262 -10.73 -1.03 14.20
CA ILE A 262 -10.36 -1.32 15.60
C ILE A 262 -10.28 -2.83 15.82
N ASN A 263 -11.29 -3.58 15.38
CA ASN A 263 -11.32 -5.04 15.52
C ASN A 263 -10.20 -5.72 14.73
N ARG A 264 -9.83 -5.19 13.56
CA ARG A 264 -8.71 -5.70 12.76
C ARG A 264 -7.36 -5.38 13.38
N GLY A 265 -7.21 -4.22 14.00
CA GLY A 265 -6.01 -3.88 14.80
C GLY A 265 -5.72 -4.95 15.85
N ASN A 266 -6.76 -5.47 16.49
CA ASN A 266 -6.66 -6.57 17.46
C ASN A 266 -6.44 -7.95 16.82
N LEU A 267 -6.95 -8.19 15.61
CA LEU A 267 -6.77 -9.46 14.88
C LEU A 267 -5.39 -9.60 14.22
N HIS A 268 -4.70 -8.48 13.94
CA HIS A 268 -3.38 -8.49 13.28
C HIS A 268 -2.19 -8.42 14.24
N LYS A 269 -2.43 -8.39 15.55
CA LYS A 269 -1.34 -8.53 16.50
C LYS A 269 -0.67 -9.90 16.29
N SER A 270 0.63 -9.87 16.09
CA SER A 270 1.41 -11.12 16.03
C SER A 270 1.25 -11.88 17.33
N LEU A 271 1.46 -13.19 17.29
CA LEU A 271 1.43 -14.02 18.51
C LEU A 271 2.34 -13.45 19.59
N PHE A 272 3.49 -12.88 19.20
CA PHE A 272 4.44 -12.25 20.11
C PHE A 272 3.93 -10.92 20.68
N GLN A 273 3.24 -10.08 19.88
CA GLN A 273 2.62 -8.85 20.39
C GLN A 273 1.52 -9.14 21.39
N LYS A 274 0.69 -10.16 21.12
CA LYS A 274 -0.31 -10.63 22.10
C LYS A 274 0.32 -11.18 23.36
N ALA A 275 1.43 -11.90 23.22
CA ALA A 275 2.16 -12.42 24.37
C ALA A 275 2.74 -11.28 25.23
N GLU A 276 3.30 -10.24 24.62
CA GLU A 276 3.79 -9.06 25.35
C GLU A 276 2.67 -8.38 26.14
N GLU A 277 1.51 -8.15 25.52
CA GLU A 277 0.36 -7.55 26.21
C GLU A 277 -0.13 -8.40 27.38
N ILE A 278 -0.20 -9.71 27.20
CA ILE A 278 -0.59 -10.64 28.28
C ILE A 278 0.45 -10.64 29.40
N MET A 279 1.74 -10.59 29.10
CA MET A 279 2.80 -10.49 30.09
C MET A 279 2.76 -9.17 30.83
N ASP A 280 2.45 -8.05 30.16
CA ASP A 280 2.23 -6.75 30.78
C ASP A 280 1.04 -6.77 31.74
N GLU A 281 -0.10 -7.34 31.31
CA GLU A 281 -1.30 -7.52 32.16
C GLU A 281 -1.05 -8.40 33.38
N MET A 282 -0.17 -9.39 33.26
CA MET A 282 0.19 -10.31 34.34
C MET A 282 1.34 -9.78 35.24
N GLY A 283 1.89 -8.61 34.91
CA GLY A 283 2.96 -8.00 35.70
C GLY A 283 4.31 -8.70 35.59
N VAL A 284 4.55 -9.42 34.50
CA VAL A 284 5.86 -10.05 34.22
C VAL A 284 6.84 -8.95 33.77
N VAL A 285 7.68 -8.45 34.67
CA VAL A 285 8.57 -7.29 34.44
C VAL A 285 9.96 -7.72 33.99
N ASP A 286 10.43 -8.86 34.44
CA ASP A 286 11.79 -9.32 34.18
C ASP A 286 12.04 -9.67 32.70
N LYS A 287 13.07 -9.09 32.12
CA LYS A 287 13.40 -9.23 30.70
C LYS A 287 13.85 -10.65 30.33
N GLU A 288 14.66 -11.27 31.14
CA GLU A 288 15.16 -12.64 30.87
C GLU A 288 14.01 -13.63 30.91
N HIS A 289 13.07 -13.44 31.82
CA HIS A 289 11.87 -14.24 31.92
C HIS A 289 10.95 -14.06 30.70
N ARG A 290 10.76 -12.83 30.22
CA ARG A 290 10.01 -12.55 28.99
C ARG A 290 10.67 -13.22 27.76
N ASP A 291 11.98 -13.12 27.63
CA ASP A 291 12.73 -13.74 26.53
C ASP A 291 12.60 -15.26 26.55
N MET A 292 12.61 -15.87 27.73
CA MET A 292 12.38 -17.30 27.89
C MET A 292 10.96 -17.70 27.47
N ILE A 293 9.93 -16.96 27.91
CA ILE A 293 8.55 -17.20 27.51
C ILE A 293 8.39 -17.09 25.99
N HIS A 294 9.03 -16.10 25.36
CA HIS A 294 9.04 -15.96 23.90
C HIS A 294 9.67 -17.16 23.19
N GLN A 295 10.77 -17.70 23.69
CA GLN A 295 11.39 -18.90 23.14
C GLN A 295 10.44 -20.11 23.25
N LEU A 296 9.80 -20.29 24.38
CA LEU A 296 8.83 -21.36 24.62
C LEU A 296 7.59 -21.23 23.68
N ILE A 297 7.12 -20.00 23.45
CA ILE A 297 6.02 -19.71 22.53
C ILE A 297 6.42 -20.09 21.10
N ARG A 298 7.64 -19.78 20.65
CA ARG A 298 8.15 -20.18 19.32
C ARG A 298 8.13 -21.69 19.10
N VAL A 299 8.46 -22.45 20.13
CA VAL A 299 8.48 -23.92 20.07
C VAL A 299 7.08 -24.51 20.09
N ARG A 300 6.19 -23.99 20.95
CA ARG A 300 4.87 -24.56 21.24
C ARG A 300 3.81 -24.15 20.22
N PHE A 301 3.81 -22.88 19.83
CA PHE A 301 2.80 -22.30 18.92
C PHE A 301 3.41 -22.15 17.52
N LYS A 302 3.57 -23.23 16.77
CA LYS A 302 4.01 -23.22 15.38
C LYS A 302 3.00 -22.41 14.56
N ASN A 303 3.24 -21.13 14.34
CA ASN A 303 2.62 -20.14 13.41
C ASN A 303 1.13 -20.32 12.97
N LYS A 304 0.34 -21.19 13.56
CA LYS A 304 -1.03 -21.52 13.12
C LYS A 304 -2.12 -21.43 14.19
N GLU A 305 -1.79 -21.26 15.46
CA GLU A 305 -2.81 -21.14 16.52
C GLU A 305 -2.81 -19.71 17.11
N ASN A 306 -3.79 -18.93 16.68
CA ASN A 306 -4.03 -17.55 17.18
C ASN A 306 -5.07 -17.55 18.32
N ASP A 307 -5.09 -18.58 19.14
CA ASP A 307 -6.02 -18.72 20.28
C ASP A 307 -5.44 -18.00 21.50
N GLU A 308 -5.96 -16.79 21.77
CA GLU A 308 -5.54 -15.94 22.88
C GLU A 308 -5.75 -16.60 24.25
N ASN A 309 -6.81 -17.39 24.40
CA ASN A 309 -7.07 -18.10 25.66
C ASN A 309 -6.03 -19.19 25.94
N LYS A 310 -5.59 -19.89 24.91
CA LYS A 310 -4.50 -20.87 25.03
C LYS A 310 -3.17 -20.20 25.32
N LEU A 311 -2.91 -19.06 24.66
CA LEU A 311 -1.70 -18.27 24.88
C LEU A 311 -1.66 -17.73 26.32
N ARG A 312 -2.77 -17.18 26.83
CA ARG A 312 -2.88 -16.65 28.18
C ARG A 312 -2.64 -17.74 29.25
N LYS A 313 -3.28 -18.90 29.10
CA LYS A 313 -3.03 -20.05 30.00
C LYS A 313 -1.58 -20.53 29.94
N PHE A 314 -0.99 -20.53 28.78
CA PHE A 314 0.40 -20.92 28.61
C PHE A 314 1.36 -19.94 29.30
N ILE A 315 1.17 -18.64 29.12
CA ILE A 315 1.98 -17.60 29.77
C ILE A 315 1.79 -17.70 31.28
N GLN A 316 0.55 -17.81 31.77
CA GLN A 316 0.25 -17.96 33.19
C GLN A 316 0.95 -19.16 33.83
N ALA A 317 0.97 -20.30 33.12
CA ALA A 317 1.66 -21.52 33.61
C ALA A 317 3.18 -21.40 33.64
N ASN A 318 3.77 -20.50 32.85
CA ASN A 318 5.21 -20.31 32.76
C ASN A 318 5.69 -19.02 33.46
N SER A 319 4.79 -18.13 33.85
CA SER A 319 5.13 -16.93 34.62
C SER A 319 5.29 -17.18 36.11
N GLY A 320 4.69 -18.26 36.66
CA GLY A 320 4.80 -18.66 38.07
C GLY A 320 5.83 -19.76 38.38
N ALA A 321 6.65 -20.16 37.41
CA ALA A 321 7.56 -21.31 37.58
C ALA A 321 8.96 -20.94 38.07
N LEU A 322 9.19 -19.69 38.48
CA LEU A 322 10.50 -19.17 38.97
C LEU A 322 10.41 -18.37 40.27
N GLU A 323 9.41 -18.64 41.16
CA GLU A 323 9.48 -18.28 42.56
C GLU A 323 10.18 -19.34 43.39
#